data_630987dc8ec47b890c253083f692ce86
#
_entry.id   630987dc8ec47b890c253083f692ce86
#
_cell.length_a   1.000
_cell.length_b   1.000
_cell.length_c   1.000
_cell.angle_alpha   90.00
_cell.angle_beta   90.00
_cell.angle_gamma   90.00
#
_symmetry.space_group_name_H-M   'P 1'
#
loop_
_entity.id
_entity.type
_entity.pdbx_description
1 polymer ?
#
loop_
_entity_poly.entity_id
_entity_poly.type
_entity_poly.pdbx_seq_one_letter_code
_entity_poly.pdbx_strand_id
1 'polypeptide(L)'
;LALVAAAVAVVVAAWLGGRALLRGGGTAAYERIAVLPLDNETGDSSQAFFADGMTRELIGVLTDAGVRVLGHRAVAAYRNTNIPVNQIARDLGVDAIVTGTVLQAGATVQLAVEFTDPTSGENLWSRTFSRPAPEVVTLQHDVALEIAHGIRARLSPDQERSLGAAPSVEPRAYAQYLLGQEQLNLRTPESIRLSITYLNRSLAL
;
A
#
# COMPACT_ATOMS: atom_id res chain seq x y z
N LEU A 1 -47.97 -37.55 -6.64
CA LEU A 1 -46.85 -37.11 -7.45
C LEU A 1 -46.68 -35.58 -7.46
N ALA A 2 -47.77 -34.80 -7.66
CA ALA A 2 -47.76 -33.33 -7.71
C ALA A 2 -47.30 -32.68 -6.36
N LEU A 3 -47.69 -33.20 -5.22
CA LEU A 3 -47.30 -32.72 -3.88
C LEU A 3 -45.84 -32.95 -3.56
N VAL A 4 -45.25 -34.03 -4.04
CA VAL A 4 -43.80 -34.31 -3.84
C VAL A 4 -42.94 -33.37 -4.73
N ALA A 5 -43.39 -33.12 -5.97
CA ALA A 5 -42.70 -32.18 -6.86
C ALA A 5 -42.72 -30.73 -6.30
N ALA A 6 -43.82 -30.30 -5.69
CA ALA A 6 -43.91 -28.97 -5.06
C ALA A 6 -42.99 -28.85 -3.83
N ALA A 7 -42.91 -29.91 -3.01
CA ALA A 7 -41.99 -29.91 -1.84
C ALA A 7 -40.53 -29.85 -2.24
N VAL A 8 -40.13 -30.59 -3.27
CA VAL A 8 -38.76 -30.56 -3.81
C VAL A 8 -38.42 -29.17 -4.40
N ALA A 9 -39.35 -28.54 -5.13
CA ALA A 9 -39.12 -27.20 -5.68
C ALA A 9 -38.93 -26.13 -4.57
N VAL A 10 -39.68 -26.20 -3.47
CA VAL A 10 -39.53 -25.29 -2.31
C VAL A 10 -38.19 -25.49 -1.62
N VAL A 11 -37.73 -26.75 -1.43
CA VAL A 11 -36.42 -27.03 -0.82
C VAL A 11 -35.27 -26.56 -1.71
N VAL A 12 -35.36 -26.76 -3.03
CA VAL A 12 -34.34 -26.27 -3.99
C VAL A 12 -34.31 -24.76 -4.04
N ALA A 13 -35.47 -24.10 -4.05
CA ALA A 13 -35.58 -22.63 -4.00
C ALA A 13 -35.03 -22.06 -2.68
N ALA A 14 -35.30 -22.70 -1.54
CA ALA A 14 -34.74 -22.32 -0.24
C ALA A 14 -33.23 -22.52 -0.18
N TRP A 15 -32.72 -23.59 -0.81
CA TRP A 15 -31.30 -23.88 -0.86
C TRP A 15 -30.54 -22.94 -1.79
N LEU A 16 -31.11 -22.59 -2.95
CA LEU A 16 -30.58 -21.61 -3.89
C LEU A 16 -30.70 -20.19 -3.34
N GLY A 17 -31.83 -19.84 -2.73
CA GLY A 17 -32.07 -18.55 -2.08
C GLY A 17 -31.19 -18.36 -0.83
N GLY A 18 -31.03 -19.42 -0.02
CA GLY A 18 -30.14 -19.42 1.14
C GLY A 18 -28.66 -19.19 0.75
N ARG A 19 -28.20 -19.77 -0.36
CA ARG A 19 -26.86 -19.50 -0.89
C ARG A 19 -26.69 -18.07 -1.44
N ALA A 20 -27.73 -17.47 -2.01
CA ALA A 20 -27.71 -16.09 -2.45
C ALA A 20 -27.70 -15.11 -1.27
N LEU A 21 -28.44 -15.41 -0.19
CA LEU A 21 -28.44 -14.63 1.04
C LEU A 21 -27.15 -14.77 1.87
N LEU A 22 -26.51 -15.93 1.82
CA LEU A 22 -25.19 -16.16 2.45
C LEU A 22 -24.03 -15.56 1.64
N ARG A 23 -24.25 -15.18 0.38
CA ARG A 23 -23.34 -14.33 -0.42
C ARG A 23 -23.57 -12.84 -0.22
N GLY A 24 -24.57 -12.48 0.58
CA GLY A 24 -24.86 -11.10 0.95
C GLY A 24 -23.83 -10.55 1.92
N GLY A 25 -22.89 -9.75 1.42
CA GLY A 25 -22.28 -8.66 2.16
C GLY A 25 -21.51 -8.98 3.44
N GLY A 26 -20.87 -10.13 3.55
CA GLY A 26 -19.75 -10.28 4.46
C GLY A 26 -18.63 -9.39 3.95
N THR A 27 -18.40 -8.26 4.63
CA THR A 27 -17.28 -7.38 4.36
C THR A 27 -16.00 -8.19 4.54
N ALA A 28 -15.47 -8.69 3.43
CA ALA A 28 -14.24 -9.46 3.45
C ALA A 28 -13.16 -8.58 4.06
N ALA A 29 -12.67 -8.97 5.23
CA ALA A 29 -11.45 -8.39 5.76
C ALA A 29 -10.33 -8.88 4.86
N TYR A 30 -9.66 -7.99 4.16
CA TYR A 30 -8.49 -8.34 3.36
C TYR A 30 -7.37 -8.76 4.31
N GLU A 31 -6.92 -10.02 4.19
CA GLU A 31 -5.93 -10.57 5.12
C GLU A 31 -4.51 -10.24 4.70
N ARG A 32 -4.26 -10.16 3.38
CA ARG A 32 -2.93 -9.98 2.82
C ARG A 32 -2.97 -9.02 1.65
N ILE A 33 -2.19 -7.96 1.74
CA ILE A 33 -2.17 -6.92 0.70
C ILE A 33 -0.79 -6.77 0.06
N ALA A 34 -0.76 -6.20 -1.13
CA ALA A 34 0.46 -5.70 -1.75
C ALA A 34 0.34 -4.20 -1.99
N VAL A 35 1.36 -3.45 -1.62
CA VAL A 35 1.56 -2.08 -2.08
C VAL A 35 2.53 -2.15 -3.24
N LEU A 36 2.07 -1.88 -4.46
CA LEU A 36 2.94 -1.86 -5.64
C LEU A 36 3.85 -0.63 -5.60
N PRO A 37 4.99 -0.67 -6.31
CA PRO A 37 5.84 0.51 -6.44
C PRO A 37 5.04 1.72 -6.90
N LEU A 38 5.13 2.81 -6.15
CA LEU A 38 4.47 4.07 -6.51
C LEU A 38 5.12 4.65 -7.77
N ASP A 39 4.31 5.13 -8.69
CA ASP A 39 4.79 5.78 -9.90
C ASP A 39 5.22 7.22 -9.58
N ASN A 40 6.32 7.64 -10.20
CA ASN A 40 6.84 9.00 -10.11
C ASN A 40 6.18 9.89 -11.17
N GLU A 41 5.32 10.81 -10.76
CA GLU A 41 4.64 11.76 -11.66
C GLU A 41 5.38 13.09 -11.85
N THR A 42 6.57 13.26 -11.29
CA THR A 42 7.34 14.51 -11.45
C THR A 42 7.84 14.74 -12.87
N GLY A 43 7.85 13.70 -13.71
CA GLY A 43 8.48 13.72 -15.04
C GLY A 43 10.04 13.71 -14.99
N ASP A 44 10.63 13.78 -13.81
CA ASP A 44 12.05 13.75 -13.58
C ASP A 44 12.49 12.38 -13.07
N SER A 45 13.13 11.60 -13.94
CA SER A 45 13.64 10.26 -13.59
C SER A 45 14.65 10.27 -12.44
N SER A 46 15.34 11.40 -12.22
CA SER A 46 16.27 11.53 -11.10
C SER A 46 15.58 11.49 -9.73
N GLN A 47 14.25 11.67 -9.69
CA GLN A 47 13.43 11.56 -8.48
C GLN A 47 12.77 10.18 -8.29
N ALA A 48 13.08 9.21 -9.12
CA ALA A 48 12.54 7.84 -8.98
C ALA A 48 12.88 7.21 -7.61
N PHE A 49 14.04 7.56 -7.02
CA PHE A 49 14.41 7.12 -5.67
C PHE A 49 13.41 7.57 -4.60
N PHE A 50 12.78 8.74 -4.81
CA PHE A 50 11.81 9.27 -3.86
C PHE A 50 10.52 8.41 -3.86
N ALA A 51 10.00 8.07 -5.04
CA ALA A 51 8.84 7.19 -5.17
C ALA A 51 9.11 5.80 -4.59
N ASP A 52 10.30 5.27 -4.83
CA ASP A 52 10.76 4.00 -4.27
C ASP A 52 10.90 4.03 -2.76
N GLY A 53 11.49 5.09 -2.26
CA GLY A 53 11.62 5.32 -0.84
C GLY A 53 10.25 5.39 -0.17
N MET A 54 9.33 6.20 -0.72
CA MET A 54 7.95 6.31 -0.24
C MET A 54 7.24 4.96 -0.21
N THR A 55 7.41 4.13 -1.25
CA THR A 55 6.84 2.78 -1.29
C THR A 55 7.36 1.91 -0.13
N ARG A 56 8.68 1.92 0.10
CA ARG A 56 9.31 1.14 1.18
C ARG A 56 8.86 1.59 2.56
N GLU A 57 8.85 2.91 2.79
CA GLU A 57 8.43 3.48 4.07
C GLU A 57 6.95 3.18 4.34
N LEU A 58 6.07 3.29 3.33
CA LEU A 58 4.66 2.96 3.47
C LEU A 58 4.46 1.47 3.83
N ILE A 59 5.19 0.56 3.18
CA ILE A 59 5.19 -0.87 3.53
C ILE A 59 5.70 -1.07 4.96
N GLY A 60 6.74 -0.35 5.37
CA GLY A 60 7.27 -0.38 6.74
C GLY A 60 6.23 0.03 7.76
N VAL A 61 5.64 1.21 7.60
CA VAL A 61 4.60 1.76 8.49
C VAL A 61 3.40 0.81 8.61
N LEU A 62 2.94 0.22 7.50
CA LEU A 62 1.86 -0.77 7.50
C LEU A 62 2.26 -2.05 8.24
N THR A 63 3.50 -2.51 8.06
CA THR A 63 4.02 -3.69 8.76
C THR A 63 4.08 -3.47 10.26
N ASP A 64 4.59 -2.32 10.69
CA ASP A 64 4.70 -1.93 12.11
C ASP A 64 3.32 -1.76 12.75
N ALA A 65 2.33 -1.35 11.97
CA ALA A 65 0.92 -1.32 12.37
C ALA A 65 0.26 -2.72 12.44
N GLY A 66 0.99 -3.79 12.11
CA GLY A 66 0.48 -5.16 12.14
C GLY A 66 -0.34 -5.57 10.92
N VAL A 67 -0.33 -4.77 9.86
CA VAL A 67 -0.96 -5.13 8.59
C VAL A 67 -0.12 -6.19 7.87
N ARG A 68 -0.76 -7.23 7.35
CA ARG A 68 -0.08 -8.26 6.53
C ARG A 68 0.16 -7.72 5.12
N VAL A 69 1.25 -7.01 4.96
CA VAL A 69 1.69 -6.45 3.68
C VAL A 69 2.90 -7.21 3.14
N LEU A 70 2.97 -7.39 1.81
CA LEU A 70 4.14 -7.98 1.17
C LEU A 70 5.32 -7.03 1.22
N GLY A 71 6.51 -7.58 1.53
CA GLY A 71 7.73 -6.79 1.55
C GLY A 71 8.08 -6.23 0.16
N HIS A 72 8.72 -5.07 0.12
CA HIS A 72 9.08 -4.31 -1.09
C HIS A 72 9.74 -5.17 -2.18
N ARG A 73 10.61 -6.13 -1.82
CA ARG A 73 11.28 -6.99 -2.82
C ARG A 73 10.33 -7.86 -3.62
N ALA A 74 9.23 -8.29 -3.02
CA ALA A 74 8.25 -9.12 -3.70
C ALA A 74 7.49 -8.35 -4.78
N VAL A 75 7.31 -7.04 -4.58
CA VAL A 75 6.55 -6.16 -5.48
C VAL A 75 7.43 -5.36 -6.44
N ALA A 76 8.74 -5.27 -6.20
CA ALA A 76 9.66 -4.42 -6.98
C ALA A 76 9.70 -4.75 -8.48
N ALA A 77 9.46 -6.02 -8.86
CA ALA A 77 9.40 -6.46 -10.25
C ALA A 77 8.20 -5.90 -11.03
N TYR A 78 7.20 -5.38 -10.34
CA TYR A 78 5.97 -4.85 -10.94
C TYR A 78 6.00 -3.33 -11.15
N ARG A 79 7.17 -2.71 -11.02
CA ARG A 79 7.35 -1.30 -11.37
C ARG A 79 7.13 -1.07 -12.85
N ASN A 80 6.33 -0.05 -13.20
CA ASN A 80 6.03 0.35 -14.58
C ASN A 80 5.58 -0.83 -15.46
N THR A 81 4.85 -1.79 -14.87
CA THR A 81 4.36 -2.97 -15.59
C THR A 81 3.00 -2.70 -16.21
N ASN A 82 2.74 -3.34 -17.36
CA ASN A 82 1.42 -3.39 -17.99
C ASN A 82 0.64 -4.66 -17.58
N ILE A 83 1.13 -5.43 -16.63
CA ILE A 83 0.45 -6.64 -16.16
C ILE A 83 -0.83 -6.22 -15.44
N PRO A 84 -1.99 -6.80 -15.78
CA PRO A 84 -3.25 -6.47 -15.09
C PRO A 84 -3.18 -6.76 -13.59
N VAL A 85 -3.77 -5.87 -12.78
CA VAL A 85 -3.77 -5.94 -11.31
C VAL A 85 -4.26 -7.29 -10.79
N ASN A 86 -5.28 -7.87 -11.42
CA ASN A 86 -5.80 -9.19 -11.07
C ASN A 86 -4.81 -10.35 -11.31
N GLN A 87 -3.93 -10.22 -12.29
CA GLN A 87 -2.85 -11.19 -12.51
C GLN A 87 -1.75 -11.01 -11.47
N ILE A 88 -1.33 -9.77 -11.20
CA ILE A 88 -0.35 -9.45 -10.16
C ILE A 88 -0.81 -10.02 -8.81
N ALA A 89 -2.08 -9.85 -8.46
CA ALA A 89 -2.63 -10.37 -7.20
C ALA A 89 -2.56 -11.89 -7.11
N ARG A 90 -2.85 -12.60 -8.22
CA ARG A 90 -2.72 -14.07 -8.27
C ARG A 90 -1.27 -14.52 -8.11
N ASP A 91 -0.35 -13.85 -8.81
CA ASP A 91 1.07 -14.18 -8.80
C ASP A 91 1.68 -13.95 -7.40
N LEU A 92 1.23 -12.91 -6.71
CA LEU A 92 1.67 -12.55 -5.36
C LEU A 92 0.88 -13.27 -4.24
N GLY A 93 -0.28 -13.85 -4.55
CA GLY A 93 -1.16 -14.50 -3.59
C GLY A 93 -1.70 -13.51 -2.56
N VAL A 94 -2.21 -12.36 -3.02
CA VAL A 94 -2.78 -11.30 -2.18
C VAL A 94 -4.26 -11.09 -2.46
N ASP A 95 -4.97 -10.60 -1.44
CA ASP A 95 -6.42 -10.39 -1.48
C ASP A 95 -6.77 -8.98 -1.97
N ALA A 96 -5.83 -8.04 -1.87
CA ALA A 96 -6.00 -6.68 -2.35
C ALA A 96 -4.68 -6.04 -2.77
N ILE A 97 -4.78 -5.03 -3.64
CA ILE A 97 -3.64 -4.30 -4.16
C ILE A 97 -3.85 -2.80 -3.91
N VAL A 98 -2.79 -2.18 -3.44
CA VAL A 98 -2.63 -0.72 -3.34
C VAL A 98 -1.71 -0.28 -4.46
N THR A 99 -2.19 0.62 -5.30
CA THR A 99 -1.41 1.34 -6.32
C THR A 99 -1.40 2.81 -5.99
N GLY A 100 -0.55 3.57 -6.63
CA GLY A 100 -0.56 5.02 -6.46
C GLY A 100 0.57 5.72 -7.16
N THR A 101 0.52 7.04 -7.08
CA THR A 101 1.49 7.94 -7.70
C THR A 101 1.99 8.93 -6.66
N VAL A 102 3.24 9.31 -6.78
CA VAL A 102 3.83 10.36 -5.95
C VAL A 102 4.32 11.51 -6.82
N LEU A 103 3.96 12.70 -6.41
CA LEU A 103 4.38 13.95 -7.03
C LEU A 103 5.01 14.85 -5.96
N GLN A 104 6.28 15.23 -6.16
CA GLN A 104 6.91 16.29 -5.42
C GLN A 104 6.95 17.55 -6.28
N ALA A 105 6.15 18.55 -5.92
CA ALA A 105 6.06 19.83 -6.62
C ALA A 105 6.53 20.96 -5.68
N GLY A 106 7.77 21.38 -5.84
CA GLY A 106 8.38 22.41 -4.99
C GLY A 106 8.40 22.00 -3.52
N ALA A 107 7.67 22.75 -2.68
CA ALA A 107 7.61 22.51 -1.24
C ALA A 107 6.48 21.54 -0.81
N THR A 108 5.77 20.93 -1.74
CA THR A 108 4.61 20.08 -1.46
C THR A 108 4.84 18.68 -2.00
N VAL A 109 4.45 17.68 -1.23
CA VAL A 109 4.38 16.27 -1.65
C VAL A 109 2.92 15.86 -1.74
N GLN A 110 2.55 15.28 -2.86
CA GLN A 110 1.24 14.67 -3.08
C GLN A 110 1.39 13.17 -3.28
N LEU A 111 0.47 12.41 -2.72
CA LEU A 111 0.38 10.97 -2.86
C LEU A 111 -1.06 10.61 -3.21
N ALA A 112 -1.28 10.19 -4.44
CA ALA A 112 -2.55 9.61 -4.85
C ALA A 112 -2.47 8.09 -4.67
N VAL A 113 -3.48 7.52 -4.01
CA VAL A 113 -3.52 6.10 -3.65
C VAL A 113 -4.86 5.52 -4.07
N GLU A 114 -4.81 4.35 -4.66
CA GLU A 114 -5.95 3.55 -5.04
C GLU A 114 -5.89 2.18 -4.38
N PHE A 115 -7.02 1.73 -3.88
CA PHE A 115 -7.17 0.43 -3.26
C PHE A 115 -8.15 -0.41 -4.08
N THR A 116 -7.66 -1.50 -4.66
CA THR A 116 -8.40 -2.31 -5.62
C THR A 116 -8.62 -3.72 -5.11
N ASP A 117 -9.84 -4.23 -5.24
CA ASP A 117 -10.15 -5.65 -5.14
C ASP A 117 -9.78 -6.33 -6.47
N PRO A 118 -8.74 -7.17 -6.50
CA PRO A 118 -8.27 -7.77 -7.73
C PRO A 118 -9.21 -8.87 -8.26
N THR A 119 -10.16 -9.35 -7.43
CA THR A 119 -11.12 -10.39 -7.81
C THR A 119 -12.24 -9.81 -8.64
N SER A 120 -12.81 -8.69 -8.21
CA SER A 120 -13.87 -7.98 -8.92
C SER A 120 -13.31 -6.97 -9.93
N GLY A 121 -12.07 -6.51 -9.73
CA GLY A 121 -11.48 -5.39 -10.45
C GLY A 121 -12.02 -4.03 -10.01
N GLU A 122 -12.82 -4.00 -8.94
CA GLU A 122 -13.39 -2.75 -8.41
C GLU A 122 -12.34 -1.95 -7.67
N ASN A 123 -12.29 -0.65 -7.95
CA ASN A 123 -11.59 0.32 -7.12
C ASN A 123 -12.46 0.58 -5.87
N LEU A 124 -12.01 0.06 -4.73
CA LEU A 124 -12.74 0.16 -3.47
C LEU A 124 -12.72 1.59 -2.92
N TRP A 125 -11.61 2.28 -3.09
CA TRP A 125 -11.48 3.71 -2.88
C TRP A 125 -10.23 4.27 -3.57
N SER A 126 -10.27 5.58 -3.83
CA SER A 126 -9.15 6.37 -4.31
C SER A 126 -9.10 7.67 -3.53
N ARG A 127 -7.90 8.06 -3.08
CA ARG A 127 -7.69 9.31 -2.33
C ARG A 127 -6.36 9.95 -2.69
N THR A 128 -6.38 11.27 -2.70
CA THR A 128 -5.17 12.09 -2.82
C THR A 128 -4.89 12.80 -1.50
N PHE A 129 -3.68 12.64 -1.03
CA PHE A 129 -3.15 13.29 0.16
C PHE A 129 -2.13 14.33 -0.27
N SER A 130 -2.08 15.47 0.42
CA SER A 130 -1.13 16.53 0.13
C SER A 130 -0.62 17.13 1.43
N ARG A 131 0.71 17.24 1.56
CA ARG A 131 1.36 17.83 2.72
C ARG A 131 2.59 18.64 2.31
N PRO A 132 2.99 19.65 3.11
CA PRO A 132 4.31 20.25 2.96
C PRO A 132 5.42 19.22 3.07
N ALA A 133 6.51 19.38 2.33
CA ALA A 133 7.61 18.42 2.32
C ALA A 133 8.20 18.09 3.71
N PRO A 134 8.27 19.02 4.70
CA PRO A 134 8.66 18.66 6.07
C PRO A 134 7.73 17.71 6.78
N GLU A 135 6.47 17.58 6.32
CA GLU A 135 5.45 16.69 6.88
C GLU A 135 5.32 15.38 6.10
N VAL A 136 6.31 15.02 5.30
CA VAL A 136 6.27 13.81 4.45
C VAL A 136 6.08 12.52 5.26
N VAL A 137 6.64 12.45 6.47
CA VAL A 137 6.45 11.29 7.37
C VAL A 137 5.02 11.25 7.89
N THR A 138 4.44 12.40 8.23
CA THR A 138 3.00 12.50 8.58
C THR A 138 2.12 12.05 7.40
N LEU A 139 2.47 12.44 6.17
CA LEU A 139 1.78 11.99 4.96
C LEU A 139 1.77 10.46 4.85
N GLN A 140 2.90 9.80 5.08
CA GLN A 140 3.01 8.35 5.04
C GLN A 140 2.12 7.67 6.09
N HIS A 141 2.10 8.21 7.30
CA HIS A 141 1.27 7.70 8.39
C HIS A 141 -0.23 7.90 8.12
N ASP A 142 -0.63 9.06 7.60
CA ASP A 142 -2.03 9.34 7.19
C ASP A 142 -2.50 8.32 6.15
N VAL A 143 -1.66 8.06 5.13
CA VAL A 143 -1.95 7.09 4.07
C VAL A 143 -2.02 5.67 4.61
N ALA A 144 -1.07 5.27 5.47
CA ALA A 144 -1.06 3.95 6.07
C ALA A 144 -2.31 3.71 6.93
N LEU A 145 -2.73 4.71 7.70
CA LEU A 145 -3.95 4.64 8.51
C LEU A 145 -5.20 4.46 7.63
N GLU A 146 -5.30 5.19 6.52
CA GLU A 146 -6.41 5.06 5.57
C GLU A 146 -6.42 3.69 4.88
N ILE A 147 -5.25 3.17 4.49
CA ILE A 147 -5.15 1.81 3.95
C ILE A 147 -5.60 0.80 5.01
N ALA A 148 -5.11 0.91 6.24
CA ALA A 148 -5.48 0.00 7.32
C ALA A 148 -6.99 0.01 7.60
N HIS A 149 -7.62 1.19 7.58
CA HIS A 149 -9.08 1.32 7.68
C HIS A 149 -9.80 0.72 6.47
N GLY A 150 -9.27 0.95 5.27
CA GLY A 150 -9.82 0.41 4.01
C GLY A 150 -9.86 -1.12 3.99
N ILE A 151 -8.81 -1.77 4.48
CA ILE A 151 -8.74 -3.23 4.61
C ILE A 151 -9.46 -3.76 5.85
N ARG A 152 -10.03 -2.87 6.67
CA ARG A 152 -10.64 -3.21 7.96
C ARG A 152 -9.71 -3.98 8.89
N ALA A 153 -8.45 -3.60 8.87
CA ALA A 153 -7.48 -4.12 9.83
C ALA A 153 -7.95 -3.83 11.25
N ARG A 154 -7.83 -4.81 12.13
CA ARG A 154 -8.12 -4.63 13.55
C ARG A 154 -6.88 -4.02 14.21
N LEU A 155 -6.77 -2.71 14.18
CA LEU A 155 -5.73 -1.99 14.87
C LEU A 155 -6.07 -1.89 16.37
N SER A 156 -5.05 -2.04 17.22
CA SER A 156 -5.19 -1.69 18.63
C SER A 156 -5.15 -0.16 18.78
N PRO A 157 -5.68 0.41 19.90
CA PRO A 157 -5.59 1.85 20.15
C PRO A 157 -4.14 2.38 20.17
N ASP A 158 -3.17 1.53 20.51
CA ASP A 158 -1.75 1.88 20.49
C ASP A 158 -1.20 1.95 19.06
N GLN A 159 -1.60 1.03 18.21
CA GLN A 159 -1.24 1.04 16.78
C GLN A 159 -1.84 2.24 16.05
N GLU A 160 -3.11 2.57 16.32
CA GLU A 160 -3.75 3.77 15.74
C GLU A 160 -3.04 5.05 16.19
N ARG A 161 -2.66 5.15 17.48
CA ARG A 161 -1.90 6.30 17.99
C ARG A 161 -0.51 6.38 17.36
N SER A 162 0.17 5.26 17.18
CA SER A 162 1.47 5.21 16.52
C SER A 162 1.40 5.69 15.07
N LEU A 163 0.35 5.31 14.34
CA LEU A 163 0.10 5.81 13.00
C LEU A 163 -0.25 7.31 12.96
N GLY A 164 -0.88 7.84 14.01
CA GLY A 164 -1.25 9.25 14.10
C GLY A 164 -0.14 10.19 14.57
N ALA A 165 1.00 9.68 15.06
CA ALA A 165 2.05 10.46 15.70
C ALA A 165 3.36 10.45 14.89
N ALA A 166 3.41 11.21 13.79
CA ALA A 166 4.62 11.33 12.99
C ALA A 166 5.35 12.65 13.22
N PRO A 167 6.69 12.63 13.36
CA PRO A 167 7.48 13.85 13.46
C PRO A 167 7.58 14.58 12.12
N SER A 168 7.70 15.90 12.19
CA SER A 168 8.16 16.69 11.05
C SER A 168 9.65 16.46 10.81
N VAL A 169 10.06 16.38 9.56
CA VAL A 169 11.45 16.13 9.17
C VAL A 169 11.98 17.23 8.23
N GLU A 170 13.27 17.46 8.26
CA GLU A 170 13.92 18.34 7.28
C GLU A 170 13.92 17.66 5.91
N PRO A 171 13.35 18.27 4.82
CA PRO A 171 13.17 17.60 3.53
C PRO A 171 14.47 17.13 2.88
N ARG A 172 15.56 17.88 3.04
CA ARG A 172 16.87 17.49 2.50
C ARG A 172 17.46 16.32 3.26
N ALA A 173 17.32 16.30 4.59
CA ALA A 173 17.73 15.17 5.42
C ALA A 173 16.97 13.91 5.01
N TYR A 174 15.66 14.01 4.82
CA TYR A 174 14.83 12.91 4.36
C TYR A 174 15.25 12.40 2.97
N ALA A 175 15.51 13.28 2.02
CA ALA A 175 16.01 12.88 0.69
C ALA A 175 17.34 12.12 0.79
N GLN A 176 18.30 12.58 1.63
CA GLN A 176 19.57 11.88 1.86
C GLN A 176 19.33 10.51 2.52
N TYR A 177 18.43 10.41 3.46
CA TYR A 177 18.03 9.14 4.07
C TYR A 177 17.53 8.14 3.01
N LEU A 178 16.60 8.54 2.14
CA LEU A 178 16.07 7.67 1.10
C LEU A 178 17.14 7.20 0.10
N LEU A 179 18.07 8.11 -0.32
CA LEU A 179 19.22 7.75 -1.14
C LEU A 179 20.14 6.74 -0.43
N GLY A 180 20.38 6.92 0.85
CA GLY A 180 21.12 5.97 1.67
C GLY A 180 20.48 4.59 1.71
N GLN A 181 19.18 4.52 1.91
CA GLN A 181 18.41 3.29 1.90
C GLN A 181 18.43 2.58 0.54
N GLU A 182 18.33 3.34 -0.54
CA GLU A 182 18.42 2.78 -1.89
C GLU A 182 19.77 2.11 -2.13
N GLN A 183 20.88 2.80 -1.79
CA GLN A 183 22.21 2.24 -1.92
C GLN A 183 22.41 1.00 -1.04
N LEU A 184 21.88 1.00 0.18
CA LEU A 184 21.97 -0.15 1.08
C LEU A 184 21.30 -1.41 0.49
N ASN A 185 20.23 -1.25 -0.27
CA ASN A 185 19.51 -2.36 -0.89
C ASN A 185 20.28 -3.07 -2.00
N LEU A 186 21.25 -2.41 -2.65
CA LEU A 186 22.11 -2.99 -3.69
C LEU A 186 23.11 -4.00 -3.13
N ARG A 187 23.47 -3.89 -1.83
CA ARG A 187 24.34 -4.81 -1.08
C ARG A 187 25.70 -5.08 -1.70
N THR A 188 26.23 -4.17 -2.50
CA THR A 188 27.63 -4.22 -2.94
C THR A 188 28.53 -3.46 -1.97
N PRO A 189 29.86 -3.77 -1.88
CA PRO A 189 30.76 -3.00 -1.03
C PRO A 189 30.76 -1.50 -1.33
N GLU A 190 30.66 -1.12 -2.59
CA GLU A 190 30.60 0.27 -3.05
C GLU A 190 29.30 0.94 -2.61
N SER A 191 28.15 0.27 -2.82
CA SER A 191 26.86 0.81 -2.45
C SER A 191 26.70 0.96 -0.94
N ILE A 192 27.29 0.06 -0.15
CA ILE A 192 27.31 0.18 1.32
C ILE A 192 28.08 1.43 1.76
N ARG A 193 29.24 1.72 1.13
CA ARG A 193 30.00 2.95 1.42
C ARG A 193 29.23 4.21 1.05
N LEU A 194 28.55 4.20 -0.10
CA LEU A 194 27.69 5.31 -0.51
C LEU A 194 26.51 5.48 0.42
N SER A 195 25.88 4.38 0.85
CA SER A 195 24.81 4.41 1.85
C SER A 195 25.27 5.12 3.12
N ILE A 196 26.41 4.71 3.68
CA ILE A 196 26.98 5.35 4.89
C ILE A 196 27.18 6.85 4.67
N THR A 197 27.67 7.24 3.49
CA THR A 197 27.89 8.67 3.15
C THR A 197 26.57 9.44 3.14
N TYR A 198 25.53 8.92 2.50
CA TYR A 198 24.22 9.57 2.45
C TYR A 198 23.56 9.63 3.82
N LEU A 199 23.60 8.53 4.61
CA LEU A 199 23.03 8.51 5.95
C LEU A 199 23.72 9.50 6.89
N ASN A 200 25.06 9.61 6.82
CA ASN A 200 25.80 10.63 7.58
C ASN A 200 25.43 12.05 7.16
N ARG A 201 25.19 12.31 5.87
CA ARG A 201 24.71 13.62 5.41
C ARG A 201 23.30 13.90 5.93
N SER A 202 22.42 12.89 5.96
CA SER A 202 21.09 13.02 6.54
C SER A 202 21.14 13.43 8.01
N LEU A 203 22.05 12.84 8.79
CA LEU A 203 22.21 13.15 10.21
C LEU A 203 22.84 14.54 10.47
N ALA A 204 23.50 15.12 9.47
CA ALA A 204 24.17 16.43 9.60
C ALA A 204 23.26 17.61 9.19
N LEU A 205 22.08 17.36 8.68
CA LEU A 205 21.08 18.35 8.27
C LEU A 205 19.99 18.52 9.33
#